data_a8676e07b0c2483e3ddfa5e937021c16
#
_entry.id   a8676e07b0c2483e3ddfa5e937021c16
#
_cell.length_a   1.000
_cell.length_b   1.000
_cell.length_c   1.000
_cell.angle_alpha   90.00
_cell.angle_beta   90.00
_cell.angle_gamma   90.00
#
_symmetry.space_group_name_H-M   'P 1'
#
loop_
_entity.id
_entity.type
_entity.pdbx_description
1 polymer ?
#
loop_
_entity_poly.entity_id
_entity_poly.type
_entity_poly.pdbx_seq_one_letter_code
_entity_poly.pdbx_strand_id
1 'polypeptide(L)'
;MTDYLASLSSFAATERVAALQQLSGQTAFPAERDWVNMHIHTFFSYNGEGWSPSRVAYEMKKLGIYAAAVCDFDVLQALDEYLAASDLLCLRAAVGFESRVFFREYATQEINSPGEPGVFYFMGMGFVRQPPTGSNAAAVFADMLKQSHARNRAVIDRVNRKLGSWQLDYDRDVLPLTPDKNATERHIIAAFNQKALDHFGSATAAAAFWAALFNADQQELALKIQDRNVFNEYLRGKLIKRGGIGYEQPTDKTFPALDSVIAMIKECRAIPMSAWLDGSSAGESKPEEQLACLAAKGVAAVNIIPDRNWNFKDPAVKAEKVAALKRYVEAAQALNMPINVGTEGNKPGQRLVDDFASEALKPFHQTFLEGAQIIVGHTRLLRYADFSYIDPDTQGLFACQACRNRLFAAVGALPAPDAATRNKLTAMGASKAFAYLQDSAKAGQWR
;
A
#
# COMPACT_ATOMS: atom_id res chain seq x y z
N MET A 1 -12.93 -19.35 25.88
CA MET A 1 -13.70 -18.50 24.93
C MET A 1 -12.75 -18.11 23.81
N THR A 2 -13.06 -18.41 22.57
CA THR A 2 -12.17 -18.12 21.43
C THR A 2 -12.05 -16.61 21.24
N ASP A 3 -10.82 -16.09 21.23
CA ASP A 3 -10.58 -14.69 20.87
C ASP A 3 -10.63 -14.52 19.36
N TYR A 4 -11.84 -14.28 18.85
CA TYR A 4 -12.07 -14.08 17.42
C TYR A 4 -11.31 -12.87 16.87
N LEU A 5 -11.03 -11.87 17.71
CA LEU A 5 -10.30 -10.69 17.28
C LEU A 5 -8.82 -11.01 17.01
N ALA A 6 -8.20 -11.84 17.85
CA ALA A 6 -6.85 -12.35 17.61
C ALA A 6 -6.83 -13.29 16.39
N SER A 7 -7.86 -14.15 16.26
CA SER A 7 -7.98 -15.10 15.13
C SER A 7 -8.09 -14.40 13.76
N LEU A 8 -8.54 -13.15 13.70
CA LEU A 8 -8.53 -12.36 12.44
C LEU A 8 -7.14 -12.15 11.85
N SER A 9 -6.06 -12.28 12.63
CA SER A 9 -4.68 -12.17 12.13
C SER A 9 -3.93 -13.51 12.12
N SER A 10 -4.63 -14.63 12.28
CA SER A 10 -4.01 -15.97 12.13
C SER A 10 -3.44 -16.16 10.73
N PHE A 11 -2.34 -16.92 10.62
CA PHE A 11 -1.80 -17.32 9.31
C PHE A 11 -2.70 -18.34 8.59
N ALA A 12 -3.60 -19.02 9.31
CA ALA A 12 -4.58 -19.94 8.72
C ALA A 12 -5.80 -19.16 8.17
N ALA A 13 -5.99 -19.15 6.86
CA ALA A 13 -7.08 -18.43 6.19
C ALA A 13 -8.48 -18.86 6.69
N THR A 14 -8.68 -20.15 6.96
CA THR A 14 -9.93 -20.69 7.48
C THR A 14 -10.32 -20.12 8.83
N GLU A 15 -9.34 -19.89 9.71
CA GLU A 15 -9.58 -19.28 11.02
C GLU A 15 -9.97 -17.80 10.88
N ARG A 16 -9.33 -17.07 9.95
CA ARG A 16 -9.69 -15.67 9.68
C ARG A 16 -11.11 -15.52 9.14
N VAL A 17 -11.50 -16.38 8.20
CA VAL A 17 -12.85 -16.38 7.63
C VAL A 17 -13.89 -16.67 8.71
N ALA A 18 -13.69 -17.72 9.53
CA ALA A 18 -14.60 -18.07 10.61
C ALA A 18 -14.70 -16.94 11.66
N ALA A 19 -13.59 -16.36 12.04
CA ALA A 19 -13.55 -15.25 12.98
C ALA A 19 -14.30 -14.00 12.45
N LEU A 20 -14.10 -13.65 11.18
CA LEU A 20 -14.77 -12.52 10.56
C LEU A 20 -16.30 -12.73 10.49
N GLN A 21 -16.75 -13.93 10.14
CA GLN A 21 -18.18 -14.27 10.13
C GLN A 21 -18.82 -14.11 11.52
N GLN A 22 -18.15 -14.59 12.57
CA GLN A 22 -18.66 -14.45 13.94
C GLN A 22 -18.69 -12.97 14.37
N LEU A 23 -17.61 -12.23 14.15
CA LEU A 23 -17.54 -10.83 14.55
C LEU A 23 -18.50 -9.94 13.77
N SER A 24 -18.70 -10.19 12.48
CA SER A 24 -19.63 -9.41 11.65
C SER A 24 -21.06 -9.50 12.13
N GLY A 25 -21.48 -10.68 12.65
CA GLY A 25 -22.83 -10.89 13.21
C GLY A 25 -23.02 -10.34 14.64
N GLN A 26 -21.93 -10.06 15.36
CA GLN A 26 -21.95 -9.62 16.75
C GLN A 26 -21.64 -8.14 16.95
N THR A 27 -21.10 -7.47 15.91
CA THR A 27 -20.64 -6.09 16.02
C THR A 27 -21.67 -5.12 15.44
N ALA A 28 -22.09 -4.15 16.26
CA ALA A 28 -22.81 -2.98 15.78
C ALA A 28 -21.82 -1.99 15.18
N PHE A 29 -21.81 -1.87 13.85
CA PHE A 29 -20.92 -0.93 13.17
C PHE A 29 -21.51 0.49 13.19
N PRO A 30 -20.67 1.54 13.34
CA PRO A 30 -21.13 2.92 13.30
C PRO A 30 -21.58 3.31 11.88
N ALA A 31 -22.29 4.44 11.80
CA ALA A 31 -22.58 5.08 10.52
C ALA A 31 -21.30 5.44 9.77
N GLU A 32 -21.34 5.40 8.45
CA GLU A 32 -20.22 5.82 7.61
C GLU A 32 -19.93 7.32 7.79
N ARG A 33 -18.65 7.64 7.81
CA ARG A 33 -18.09 8.99 7.79
C ARG A 33 -17.44 9.19 6.42
N ASP A 34 -17.19 10.42 6.03
CA ASP A 34 -16.52 10.78 4.78
C ASP A 34 -14.98 10.59 4.83
N TRP A 35 -14.53 9.59 5.57
CA TRP A 35 -13.12 9.22 5.74
C TRP A 35 -12.71 8.16 4.74
N VAL A 36 -11.51 8.30 4.22
CA VAL A 36 -10.93 7.33 3.28
C VAL A 36 -9.52 6.92 3.71
N ASN A 37 -9.19 5.65 3.50
CA ASN A 37 -7.82 5.16 3.58
C ASN A 37 -7.62 4.11 2.48
N MET A 38 -7.07 4.56 1.37
CA MET A 38 -6.92 3.75 0.16
C MET A 38 -5.50 3.24 -0.04
N HIS A 39 -4.69 3.19 1.04
CA HIS A 39 -3.34 2.63 1.03
C HIS A 39 -3.01 2.06 2.42
N ILE A 40 -3.27 0.77 2.61
CA ILE A 40 -3.00 0.04 3.84
C ILE A 40 -2.27 -1.25 3.50
N HIS A 41 -1.07 -1.45 4.09
CA HIS A 41 -0.38 -2.74 3.99
C HIS A 41 -1.04 -3.78 4.87
N THR A 42 -1.01 -5.04 4.45
CA THR A 42 -1.40 -6.19 5.25
C THR A 42 -0.17 -6.99 5.70
N PHE A 43 -0.39 -8.02 6.48
CA PHE A 43 0.70 -8.93 6.88
C PHE A 43 1.32 -9.72 5.69
N PHE A 44 0.73 -9.66 4.48
CA PHE A 44 1.32 -10.24 3.27
C PHE A 44 2.54 -9.46 2.74
N SER A 45 2.70 -8.20 3.18
CA SER A 45 3.98 -7.49 3.08
C SER A 45 4.51 -7.14 4.46
N TYR A 46 3.97 -6.16 5.13
CA TYR A 46 4.21 -5.86 6.56
C TYR A 46 3.18 -4.86 7.05
N ASN A 47 2.36 -5.25 8.01
CA ASN A 47 1.48 -4.35 8.74
C ASN A 47 2.05 -4.10 10.15
N GLY A 48 2.01 -2.85 10.62
CA GLY A 48 2.56 -2.47 11.93
C GLY A 48 1.92 -3.19 13.11
N GLU A 49 0.64 -3.54 12.97
CA GLU A 49 -0.15 -4.25 13.98
C GLU A 49 -0.30 -5.76 13.64
N GLY A 50 0.34 -6.26 12.58
CA GLY A 50 0.25 -7.64 12.15
C GLY A 50 -1.11 -8.02 11.55
N TRP A 51 -1.87 -7.07 11.00
CA TRP A 51 -3.21 -7.31 10.50
C TRP A 51 -3.25 -8.03 9.16
N SER A 52 -4.12 -9.04 9.10
CA SER A 52 -4.51 -9.69 7.85
C SER A 52 -5.45 -8.80 7.02
N PRO A 53 -5.73 -9.16 5.76
CA PRO A 53 -6.76 -8.48 4.96
C PRO A 53 -8.13 -8.46 5.64
N SER A 54 -8.55 -9.57 6.24
CA SER A 54 -9.80 -9.67 6.99
C SER A 54 -9.82 -8.74 8.22
N ARG A 55 -8.69 -8.63 8.93
CA ARG A 55 -8.56 -7.74 10.06
C ARG A 55 -8.62 -6.27 9.63
N VAL A 56 -7.92 -5.90 8.55
CA VAL A 56 -7.98 -4.55 7.99
C VAL A 56 -9.42 -4.19 7.64
N ALA A 57 -10.14 -5.05 6.90
CA ALA A 57 -11.53 -4.80 6.54
C ALA A 57 -12.43 -4.58 7.76
N TYR A 58 -12.27 -5.42 8.80
CA TYR A 58 -13.03 -5.32 10.04
C TYR A 58 -12.75 -4.01 10.79
N GLU A 59 -11.47 -3.63 10.99
CA GLU A 59 -11.10 -2.41 11.69
C GLU A 59 -11.53 -1.15 10.94
N MET A 60 -11.42 -1.15 9.61
CA MET A 60 -11.89 -0.04 8.78
C MET A 60 -13.41 0.11 8.90
N LYS A 61 -14.18 -0.99 8.84
CA LYS A 61 -15.63 -0.95 9.03
C LYS A 61 -16.02 -0.46 10.42
N LYS A 62 -15.29 -0.90 11.46
CA LYS A 62 -15.47 -0.49 12.86
C LYS A 62 -15.19 0.99 13.08
N LEU A 63 -14.33 1.61 12.30
CA LEU A 63 -14.09 3.06 12.30
C LEU A 63 -15.21 3.85 11.60
N GLY A 64 -16.08 3.20 10.84
CA GLY A 64 -17.07 3.86 9.99
C GLY A 64 -16.45 4.52 8.77
N ILE A 65 -15.37 3.95 8.22
CA ILE A 65 -14.71 4.50 7.03
C ILE A 65 -15.61 4.41 5.80
N TYR A 66 -15.56 5.42 4.93
CA TYR A 66 -16.29 5.46 3.67
C TYR A 66 -15.76 4.44 2.67
N ALA A 67 -14.45 4.46 2.46
CA ALA A 67 -13.77 3.54 1.55
C ALA A 67 -12.36 3.21 2.07
N ALA A 68 -11.94 1.96 1.87
CA ALA A 68 -10.60 1.52 2.21
C ALA A 68 -10.01 0.60 1.14
N ALA A 69 -8.69 0.61 0.99
CA ALA A 69 -7.99 -0.31 0.10
C ALA A 69 -6.72 -0.86 0.75
N VAL A 70 -6.39 -2.09 0.38
CA VAL A 70 -5.12 -2.70 0.74
C VAL A 70 -4.15 -2.68 -0.43
N CYS A 71 -2.85 -2.58 -0.09
CA CYS A 71 -1.78 -2.41 -1.06
C CYS A 71 -0.49 -3.00 -0.48
N ASP A 72 -0.12 -4.21 -0.88
CA ASP A 72 1.04 -4.90 -0.35
C ASP A 72 2.26 -4.77 -1.28
N PHE A 73 3.48 -4.82 -0.72
CA PHE A 73 4.70 -4.77 -1.50
C PHE A 73 4.87 -6.02 -2.35
N ASP A 74 5.09 -5.81 -3.66
CA ASP A 74 5.49 -6.80 -4.66
C ASP A 74 4.49 -7.95 -4.90
N VAL A 75 3.31 -7.96 -4.25
CA VAL A 75 2.37 -9.10 -4.25
C VAL A 75 0.90 -8.67 -4.27
N LEU A 76 0.01 -9.62 -4.66
CA LEU A 76 -1.45 -9.48 -4.63
C LEU A 76 -2.15 -10.52 -3.73
N GLN A 77 -1.45 -11.12 -2.77
CA GLN A 77 -1.99 -12.19 -1.92
C GLN A 77 -3.21 -11.76 -1.10
N ALA A 78 -3.33 -10.47 -0.78
CA ALA A 78 -4.49 -9.93 -0.08
C ALA A 78 -5.78 -9.89 -0.90
N LEU A 79 -5.72 -10.02 -2.23
CA LEU A 79 -6.78 -9.68 -3.18
C LEU A 79 -8.10 -10.39 -2.86
N ASP A 80 -8.11 -11.71 -2.93
CA ASP A 80 -9.34 -12.48 -2.83
C ASP A 80 -9.94 -12.40 -1.42
N GLU A 81 -9.07 -12.46 -0.39
CA GLU A 81 -9.49 -12.35 1.00
C GLU A 81 -10.07 -10.96 1.32
N TYR A 82 -9.39 -9.89 0.89
CA TYR A 82 -9.85 -8.53 1.19
C TYR A 82 -11.17 -8.18 0.50
N LEU A 83 -11.33 -8.57 -0.77
CA LEU A 83 -12.59 -8.38 -1.49
C LEU A 83 -13.73 -9.19 -0.85
N ALA A 84 -13.49 -10.44 -0.46
CA ALA A 84 -14.49 -11.27 0.21
C ALA A 84 -14.87 -10.71 1.60
N ALA A 85 -13.89 -10.28 2.38
CA ALA A 85 -14.11 -9.65 3.68
C ALA A 85 -14.90 -8.34 3.56
N SER A 86 -14.54 -7.51 2.57
CA SER A 86 -15.23 -6.25 2.29
C SER A 86 -16.66 -6.47 1.81
N ASP A 87 -16.90 -7.49 1.01
CA ASP A 87 -18.24 -7.90 0.58
C ASP A 87 -19.12 -8.31 1.77
N LEU A 88 -18.56 -9.10 2.70
CA LEU A 88 -19.28 -9.52 3.91
C LEU A 88 -19.63 -8.33 4.81
N LEU A 89 -18.73 -7.37 4.94
CA LEU A 89 -18.90 -6.20 5.81
C LEU A 89 -19.63 -5.03 5.10
N CYS A 90 -20.03 -5.18 3.85
CA CYS A 90 -20.55 -4.09 3.03
C CYS A 90 -19.65 -2.83 3.11
N LEU A 91 -18.35 -2.99 2.80
CA LEU A 91 -17.34 -1.94 2.75
C LEU A 91 -17.02 -1.57 1.30
N ARG A 92 -16.90 -0.27 0.98
CA ARG A 92 -16.33 0.16 -0.30
C ARG A 92 -14.85 -0.14 -0.32
N ALA A 93 -14.42 -0.98 -1.26
CA ALA A 93 -13.09 -1.56 -1.24
C ALA A 93 -12.40 -1.51 -2.61
N ALA A 94 -11.07 -1.50 -2.58
CA ALA A 94 -10.21 -1.78 -3.71
C ALA A 94 -8.95 -2.52 -3.24
N VAL A 95 -8.24 -3.14 -4.19
CA VAL A 95 -6.97 -3.83 -3.92
C VAL A 95 -5.93 -3.36 -4.92
N GLY A 96 -4.74 -3.16 -4.42
CA GLY A 96 -3.57 -2.80 -5.20
C GLY A 96 -2.31 -3.51 -4.74
N PHE A 97 -1.21 -3.13 -5.32
CA PHE A 97 0.12 -3.44 -4.87
C PHE A 97 1.02 -2.23 -4.96
N GLU A 98 2.13 -2.23 -4.22
CA GLU A 98 3.19 -1.25 -4.29
C GLU A 98 4.52 -1.97 -4.60
N SER A 99 5.41 -1.32 -5.35
CA SER A 99 6.75 -1.83 -5.58
C SER A 99 7.74 -0.70 -5.76
N ARG A 100 9.02 -1.00 -5.54
CA ARG A 100 10.10 -0.14 -6.03
C ARG A 100 10.44 -0.53 -7.45
N VAL A 101 10.54 0.48 -8.32
CA VAL A 101 10.87 0.32 -9.74
C VAL A 101 12.05 1.22 -10.10
N PHE A 102 12.71 0.96 -11.22
CA PHE A 102 13.72 1.85 -11.77
C PHE A 102 13.11 2.74 -12.85
N PHE A 103 13.15 4.06 -12.65
CA PHE A 103 12.63 5.07 -13.55
C PHE A 103 13.77 5.69 -14.35
N ARG A 104 13.99 5.19 -15.56
CA ARG A 104 15.15 5.53 -16.39
C ARG A 104 15.30 7.03 -16.66
N GLU A 105 14.23 7.73 -16.92
CA GLU A 105 14.24 9.17 -17.22
C GLU A 105 14.70 10.02 -16.03
N TYR A 106 14.65 9.44 -14.83
CA TYR A 106 15.11 10.04 -13.58
C TYR A 106 16.31 9.31 -12.97
N ALA A 107 17.09 8.56 -13.77
CA ALA A 107 18.18 7.71 -13.29
C ALA A 107 19.24 8.43 -12.44
N THR A 108 19.40 9.74 -12.63
CA THR A 108 20.39 10.58 -11.90
C THR A 108 19.75 11.46 -10.82
N GLN A 109 18.44 11.35 -10.60
CA GLN A 109 17.70 12.17 -9.65
C GLN A 109 17.05 11.31 -8.56
N GLU A 110 17.09 11.78 -7.33
CA GLU A 110 16.25 11.23 -6.26
C GLU A 110 14.79 11.60 -6.52
N ILE A 111 13.89 10.62 -6.35
CA ILE A 111 12.45 10.82 -6.49
C ILE A 111 11.81 10.64 -5.10
N ASN A 112 11.13 9.53 -4.85
CA ASN A 112 10.48 9.21 -3.57
C ASN A 112 11.21 8.10 -2.77
N SER A 113 12.41 7.73 -3.18
CA SER A 113 13.31 6.85 -2.42
C SER A 113 14.59 7.64 -2.05
N PRO A 114 14.68 8.20 -0.83
CA PRO A 114 15.76 9.10 -0.44
C PRO A 114 17.14 8.44 -0.54
N GLY A 115 18.06 9.12 -1.21
CA GLY A 115 19.44 8.65 -1.43
C GLY A 115 19.61 7.60 -2.52
N GLU A 116 18.56 7.26 -3.26
CA GLU A 116 18.55 6.21 -4.30
C GLU A 116 18.08 6.79 -5.65
N PRO A 117 18.95 7.48 -6.42
CA PRO A 117 18.59 8.04 -7.72
C PRO A 117 18.01 6.99 -8.67
N GLY A 118 16.94 7.35 -9.39
CA GLY A 118 16.24 6.46 -10.30
C GLY A 118 15.30 5.46 -9.63
N VAL A 119 15.39 5.24 -8.32
CA VAL A 119 14.47 4.35 -7.60
C VAL A 119 13.18 5.09 -7.27
N PHE A 120 12.06 4.47 -7.62
CA PHE A 120 10.74 5.07 -7.55
C PHE A 120 9.73 4.10 -6.93
N TYR A 121 9.04 4.51 -5.88
CA TYR A 121 7.88 3.78 -5.37
C TYR A 121 6.70 3.99 -6.32
N PHE A 122 6.13 2.89 -6.78
CA PHE A 122 5.10 2.88 -7.79
C PHE A 122 4.01 1.88 -7.44
N MET A 123 2.78 2.15 -7.86
CA MET A 123 1.60 1.38 -7.47
C MET A 123 0.77 0.96 -8.66
N GLY A 124 -0.01 -0.09 -8.46
CA GLY A 124 -1.18 -0.42 -9.26
C GLY A 124 -2.39 -0.57 -8.36
N MET A 125 -3.55 -0.05 -8.76
CA MET A 125 -4.74 -0.06 -7.93
C MET A 125 -5.99 -0.52 -8.71
N GLY A 126 -6.91 -1.20 -8.00
CA GLY A 126 -8.17 -1.65 -8.58
C GLY A 126 -8.10 -3.03 -9.23
N PHE A 127 -7.20 -3.90 -8.79
CA PHE A 127 -7.18 -5.31 -9.19
C PHE A 127 -8.43 -6.03 -8.67
N VAL A 128 -9.02 -6.88 -9.51
CA VAL A 128 -10.23 -7.64 -9.18
C VAL A 128 -10.07 -9.15 -9.31
N ARG A 129 -8.93 -9.59 -9.87
CA ARG A 129 -8.55 -11.00 -10.05
C ARG A 129 -7.05 -11.14 -10.10
N GLN A 130 -6.55 -12.31 -9.71
CA GLN A 130 -5.15 -12.67 -9.87
C GLN A 130 -4.79 -12.69 -11.37
N PRO A 131 -3.54 -12.33 -11.75
CA PRO A 131 -3.08 -12.52 -13.12
C PRO A 131 -3.22 -13.98 -13.54
N PRO A 132 -3.71 -14.27 -14.77
CA PRO A 132 -3.83 -15.64 -15.24
C PRO A 132 -2.48 -16.36 -15.23
N THR A 133 -2.47 -17.62 -14.82
CA THR A 133 -1.26 -18.46 -14.89
C THR A 133 -0.70 -18.48 -16.30
N GLY A 134 0.60 -18.25 -16.45
CA GLY A 134 1.29 -18.20 -17.73
C GLY A 134 1.17 -16.87 -18.48
N SER A 135 0.45 -15.88 -17.95
CA SER A 135 0.43 -14.52 -18.49
C SER A 135 1.76 -13.78 -18.24
N ASN A 136 2.04 -12.74 -19.02
CA ASN A 136 3.20 -11.90 -18.77
C ASN A 136 3.10 -11.20 -17.41
N ALA A 137 1.91 -10.77 -17.00
CA ALA A 137 1.70 -10.17 -15.70
C ALA A 137 2.06 -11.13 -14.55
N ALA A 138 1.65 -12.40 -14.62
CA ALA A 138 2.04 -13.41 -13.62
C ALA A 138 3.57 -13.61 -13.58
N ALA A 139 4.23 -13.60 -14.74
CA ALA A 139 5.69 -13.73 -14.82
C ALA A 139 6.41 -12.51 -14.20
N VAL A 140 5.91 -11.29 -14.42
CA VAL A 140 6.48 -10.08 -13.81
C VAL A 140 6.33 -10.10 -12.28
N PHE A 141 5.17 -10.47 -11.73
CA PHE A 141 5.00 -10.61 -10.27
C PHE A 141 5.95 -11.67 -9.69
N ALA A 142 6.09 -12.82 -10.36
CA ALA A 142 7.02 -13.87 -9.91
C ALA A 142 8.49 -13.39 -9.93
N ASP A 143 8.90 -12.63 -10.96
CA ASP A 143 10.24 -12.07 -11.04
C ASP A 143 10.48 -10.99 -9.97
N MET A 144 9.51 -10.13 -9.69
CA MET A 144 9.58 -9.13 -8.62
C MET A 144 9.82 -9.80 -7.26
N LEU A 145 9.07 -10.85 -6.94
CA LEU A 145 9.24 -11.61 -5.70
C LEU A 145 10.61 -12.30 -5.65
N LYS A 146 11.06 -12.90 -6.76
CA LYS A 146 12.39 -13.51 -6.87
C LYS A 146 13.51 -12.47 -6.64
N GLN A 147 13.40 -11.29 -7.25
CA GLN A 147 14.34 -10.19 -7.04
C GLN A 147 14.32 -9.72 -5.58
N SER A 148 13.15 -9.62 -4.95
CA SER A 148 13.01 -9.27 -3.52
C SER A 148 13.72 -10.28 -2.63
N HIS A 149 13.53 -11.59 -2.84
CA HIS A 149 14.26 -12.64 -2.12
C HIS A 149 15.78 -12.52 -2.31
N ALA A 150 16.26 -12.29 -3.53
CA ALA A 150 17.69 -12.15 -3.82
C ALA A 150 18.29 -10.93 -3.07
N ARG A 151 17.62 -9.79 -3.11
CA ARG A 151 18.03 -8.58 -2.37
C ARG A 151 18.08 -8.83 -0.86
N ASN A 152 17.05 -9.49 -0.30
CA ASN A 152 16.95 -9.77 1.12
C ASN A 152 18.10 -10.69 1.59
N ARG A 153 18.41 -11.76 0.83
CA ARG A 153 19.55 -12.64 1.12
C ARG A 153 20.88 -11.88 1.06
N ALA A 154 21.08 -11.06 0.03
CA ALA A 154 22.31 -10.29 -0.12
C ALA A 154 22.53 -9.28 1.04
N VAL A 155 21.43 -8.64 1.52
CA VAL A 155 21.48 -7.77 2.72
C VAL A 155 21.90 -8.59 3.94
N ILE A 156 21.27 -9.73 4.18
CA ILE A 156 21.56 -10.60 5.31
C ILE A 156 23.01 -11.09 5.27
N ASP A 157 23.49 -11.51 4.10
CA ASP A 157 24.88 -11.99 3.93
C ASP A 157 25.90 -10.89 4.25
N ARG A 158 25.62 -9.64 3.85
CA ARG A 158 26.49 -8.50 4.20
C ARG A 158 26.53 -8.23 5.69
N VAL A 159 25.37 -8.25 6.36
CA VAL A 159 25.29 -8.09 7.82
C VAL A 159 25.97 -9.25 8.54
N ASN A 160 25.69 -10.50 8.15
CA ASN A 160 26.25 -11.71 8.75
C ASN A 160 27.79 -11.70 8.79
N ARG A 161 28.44 -11.15 7.75
CA ARG A 161 29.92 -11.01 7.73
C ARG A 161 30.47 -10.14 8.86
N LYS A 162 29.62 -9.37 9.56
CA LYS A 162 30.01 -8.49 10.68
C LYS A 162 29.59 -9.03 12.05
N LEU A 163 28.74 -10.09 12.10
CA LEU A 163 28.19 -10.57 13.37
C LEU A 163 29.09 -11.53 14.15
N GLY A 164 30.10 -12.13 13.51
CA GLY A 164 31.02 -13.07 14.18
C GLY A 164 30.44 -14.48 14.36
N SER A 165 30.13 -14.87 15.61
CA SER A 165 29.81 -16.26 15.96
C SER A 165 28.36 -16.69 15.68
N TRP A 166 27.46 -15.76 15.39
CA TRP A 166 26.07 -16.07 15.06
C TRP A 166 25.67 -15.44 13.73
N GLN A 167 24.72 -16.04 13.07
CA GLN A 167 24.27 -15.61 11.75
C GLN A 167 22.75 -15.77 11.61
N LEU A 168 22.12 -14.89 10.86
CA LEU A 168 20.72 -15.00 10.47
C LEU A 168 20.63 -15.83 9.19
N ASP A 169 19.71 -16.78 9.14
CA ASP A 169 19.35 -17.53 7.94
C ASP A 169 18.00 -17.03 7.41
N TYR A 170 17.98 -16.66 6.14
CA TYR A 170 16.78 -16.06 5.54
C TYR A 170 15.58 -17.02 5.53
N ASP A 171 15.81 -18.28 5.14
CA ASP A 171 14.74 -19.26 4.95
C ASP A 171 14.20 -19.78 6.29
N ARG A 172 15.10 -19.96 7.27
CA ARG A 172 14.76 -20.50 8.59
C ARG A 172 14.27 -19.44 9.57
N ASP A 173 14.90 -18.25 9.57
CA ASP A 173 14.71 -17.26 10.63
C ASP A 173 13.81 -16.08 10.20
N VAL A 174 13.66 -15.82 8.89
CA VAL A 174 12.91 -14.66 8.36
C VAL A 174 11.60 -15.07 7.69
N LEU A 175 11.64 -16.01 6.74
CA LEU A 175 10.43 -16.39 5.99
C LEU A 175 9.28 -16.92 6.88
N PRO A 176 9.53 -17.66 7.99
CA PRO A 176 8.45 -18.06 8.89
C PRO A 176 7.72 -16.93 9.60
N LEU A 177 8.26 -15.70 9.57
CA LEU A 177 7.58 -14.51 10.10
C LEU A 177 6.50 -13.95 9.16
N THR A 178 6.34 -14.54 7.99
CA THR A 178 5.39 -14.12 6.95
C THR A 178 4.37 -15.22 6.67
N PRO A 179 3.11 -14.88 6.35
CA PRO A 179 2.10 -15.89 6.05
C PRO A 179 2.31 -16.58 4.69
N ASP A 180 2.98 -15.93 3.72
CA ASP A 180 3.15 -16.41 2.35
C ASP A 180 4.53 -16.06 1.75
N LYS A 181 5.57 -16.17 2.55
CA LYS A 181 6.99 -16.02 2.15
C LYS A 181 7.38 -14.66 1.52
N ASN A 182 6.54 -13.63 1.58
CA ASN A 182 6.91 -12.29 1.14
C ASN A 182 7.51 -11.49 2.30
N ALA A 183 8.83 -11.63 2.51
CA ALA A 183 9.53 -10.93 3.58
C ALA A 183 10.05 -9.57 3.11
N THR A 184 9.81 -8.56 3.93
CA THR A 184 10.34 -7.20 3.77
C THR A 184 11.53 -6.94 4.70
N GLU A 185 12.19 -5.79 4.53
CA GLU A 185 13.27 -5.36 5.43
C GLU A 185 12.86 -5.35 6.92
N ARG A 186 11.56 -5.13 7.22
CA ARG A 186 11.06 -5.12 8.60
C ARG A 186 11.07 -6.49 9.24
N HIS A 187 10.76 -7.55 8.47
CA HIS A 187 10.88 -8.93 8.93
C HIS A 187 12.35 -9.29 9.19
N ILE A 188 13.26 -8.87 8.32
CA ILE A 188 14.71 -9.08 8.50
C ILE A 188 15.19 -8.44 9.80
N ILE A 189 14.79 -7.21 10.06
CA ILE A 189 15.15 -6.49 11.30
C ILE A 189 14.56 -7.16 12.53
N ALA A 190 13.29 -7.55 12.47
CA ALA A 190 12.64 -8.25 13.58
C ALA A 190 13.37 -9.59 13.88
N ALA A 191 13.78 -10.31 12.83
CA ALA A 191 14.55 -11.55 12.95
C ALA A 191 15.95 -11.32 13.54
N PHE A 192 16.70 -10.30 13.09
CA PHE A 192 17.99 -9.94 13.68
C PHE A 192 17.87 -9.57 15.15
N ASN A 193 16.87 -8.78 15.51
CA ASN A 193 16.63 -8.38 16.89
C ASN A 193 16.31 -9.60 17.78
N GLN A 194 15.37 -10.45 17.35
CA GLN A 194 14.98 -11.63 18.11
C GLN A 194 16.15 -12.59 18.27
N LYS A 195 16.88 -12.87 17.18
CA LYS A 195 18.03 -13.80 17.22
C LYS A 195 19.16 -13.30 18.09
N ALA A 196 19.40 -11.98 18.17
CA ALA A 196 20.36 -11.42 19.10
C ALA A 196 19.91 -11.60 20.55
N LEU A 197 18.63 -11.37 20.86
CA LEU A 197 18.07 -11.61 22.20
C LEU A 197 18.23 -13.09 22.61
N ASP A 198 17.93 -14.03 21.70
CA ASP A 198 18.05 -15.46 21.98
C ASP A 198 19.52 -15.89 22.17
N HIS A 199 20.44 -15.35 21.35
CA HIS A 199 21.85 -15.68 21.40
C HIS A 199 22.53 -15.16 22.68
N PHE A 200 22.25 -13.93 23.08
CA PHE A 200 22.85 -13.29 24.26
C PHE A 200 22.07 -13.53 25.56
N GLY A 201 20.88 -14.05 25.50
CA GLY A 201 20.05 -14.43 26.66
C GLY A 201 19.45 -13.26 27.44
N SER A 202 19.78 -12.01 27.10
CA SER A 202 19.18 -10.84 27.75
C SER A 202 19.22 -9.59 26.84
N ALA A 203 18.28 -8.67 27.07
CA ALA A 203 18.22 -7.39 26.36
C ALA A 203 19.50 -6.56 26.60
N THR A 204 20.01 -6.58 27.82
CA THR A 204 21.24 -5.83 28.20
C THR A 204 22.46 -6.34 27.45
N ALA A 205 22.65 -7.66 27.35
CA ALA A 205 23.77 -8.25 26.64
C ALA A 205 23.65 -8.06 25.11
N ALA A 206 22.42 -8.17 24.56
CA ALA A 206 22.16 -7.85 23.16
C ALA A 206 22.42 -6.36 22.85
N ALA A 207 21.99 -5.45 23.72
CA ALA A 207 22.27 -4.02 23.55
C ALA A 207 23.78 -3.73 23.59
N ALA A 208 24.53 -4.36 24.48
CA ALA A 208 26.00 -4.22 24.55
C ALA A 208 26.67 -4.68 23.26
N PHE A 209 26.24 -5.81 22.70
CA PHE A 209 26.73 -6.30 21.42
C PHE A 209 26.46 -5.29 20.28
N TRP A 210 25.24 -4.81 20.14
CA TRP A 210 24.89 -3.86 19.10
C TRP A 210 25.61 -2.52 19.29
N ALA A 211 25.79 -2.06 20.54
CA ALA A 211 26.56 -0.86 20.85
C ALA A 211 28.01 -0.98 20.37
N ALA A 212 28.66 -2.09 20.67
CA ALA A 212 30.02 -2.38 20.21
C ALA A 212 30.11 -2.43 18.68
N LEU A 213 29.16 -3.13 18.01
CA LEU A 213 29.13 -3.26 16.55
C LEU A 213 28.96 -1.91 15.84
N PHE A 214 28.15 -1.01 16.39
CA PHE A 214 27.84 0.28 15.77
C PHE A 214 28.72 1.43 16.30
N ASN A 215 29.64 1.17 17.21
CA ASN A 215 30.38 2.18 17.94
C ASN A 215 29.44 3.27 18.55
N ALA A 216 28.41 2.81 19.26
CA ALA A 216 27.35 3.61 19.82
C ALA A 216 27.35 3.55 21.35
N ASP A 217 26.66 4.49 22.00
CA ASP A 217 26.51 4.49 23.45
C ASP A 217 25.69 3.31 23.95
N GLN A 218 26.28 2.51 24.85
CA GLN A 218 25.64 1.30 25.38
C GLN A 218 24.42 1.62 26.27
N GLN A 219 24.44 2.73 27.01
CA GLN A 219 23.33 3.09 27.89
C GLN A 219 22.14 3.53 27.05
N GLU A 220 22.38 4.30 25.98
CA GLU A 220 21.35 4.68 25.01
C GLU A 220 20.68 3.45 24.39
N LEU A 221 21.47 2.47 23.94
CA LEU A 221 20.92 1.25 23.34
C LEU A 221 20.19 0.37 24.35
N ALA A 222 20.66 0.31 25.60
CA ALA A 222 19.98 -0.40 26.68
C ALA A 222 18.59 0.18 27.00
N LEU A 223 18.40 1.48 26.80
CA LEU A 223 17.09 2.12 26.89
C LEU A 223 16.23 1.84 25.68
N LYS A 224 16.78 1.98 24.46
CA LYS A 224 16.03 1.77 23.21
C LYS A 224 15.51 0.33 23.06
N ILE A 225 16.26 -0.68 23.49
CA ILE A 225 15.91 -2.10 23.35
C ILE A 225 14.70 -2.51 24.20
N GLN A 226 14.33 -1.68 25.20
CA GLN A 226 13.14 -1.91 26.02
C GLN A 226 11.85 -1.70 25.20
N ASP A 227 11.89 -0.86 24.16
CA ASP A 227 10.81 -0.72 23.20
C ASP A 227 11.23 -1.39 21.86
N ARG A 228 10.62 -2.54 21.58
CA ARG A 228 10.91 -3.34 20.38
C ARG A 228 10.78 -2.53 19.09
N ASN A 229 9.80 -1.65 19.02
CA ASN A 229 9.52 -0.87 17.80
C ASN A 229 10.56 0.22 17.60
N VAL A 230 10.90 0.95 18.65
CA VAL A 230 11.98 1.96 18.66
C VAL A 230 13.30 1.31 18.29
N PHE A 231 13.61 0.15 18.88
CA PHE A 231 14.86 -0.54 18.62
C PHE A 231 14.92 -1.11 17.20
N ASN A 232 13.84 -1.67 16.69
CA ASN A 232 13.78 -2.16 15.30
C ASN A 232 13.99 -1.01 14.30
N GLU A 233 13.43 0.17 14.51
CA GLU A 233 13.70 1.33 13.63
C GLU A 233 15.17 1.77 13.73
N TYR A 234 15.79 1.75 14.91
CA TYR A 234 17.20 2.02 15.09
C TYR A 234 18.06 1.00 14.32
N LEU A 235 17.81 -0.31 14.50
CA LEU A 235 18.51 -1.37 13.78
C LEU A 235 18.34 -1.24 12.27
N ARG A 236 17.14 -0.88 11.81
CA ARG A 236 16.85 -0.70 10.38
C ARG A 236 17.75 0.38 9.77
N GLY A 237 17.92 1.51 10.47
CA GLY A 237 18.85 2.56 10.08
C GLY A 237 20.30 2.08 10.02
N LYS A 238 20.74 1.33 11.02
CA LYS A 238 22.14 0.87 11.14
C LYS A 238 22.50 -0.33 10.25
N LEU A 239 21.52 -1.18 9.91
CA LEU A 239 21.77 -2.40 9.16
C LEU A 239 21.38 -2.32 7.69
N ILE A 240 20.26 -1.66 7.35
CA ILE A 240 19.65 -1.80 6.01
C ILE A 240 19.60 -0.49 5.23
N LYS A 241 19.35 0.65 5.90
CA LYS A 241 19.24 1.94 5.21
C LYS A 241 20.59 2.48 4.77
N ARG A 242 20.59 3.48 3.90
CA ARG A 242 21.82 4.12 3.38
C ARG A 242 22.82 4.42 4.50
N GLY A 243 24.03 3.95 4.33
CA GLY A 243 25.10 3.99 5.36
C GLY A 243 25.05 2.84 6.37
N GLY A 244 24.07 1.96 6.32
CA GLY A 244 24.00 0.74 7.14
C GLY A 244 24.92 -0.36 6.61
N ILE A 245 25.24 -1.32 7.50
CA ILE A 245 26.20 -2.41 7.23
C ILE A 245 25.81 -3.27 6.02
N GLY A 246 24.52 -3.55 5.87
CA GLY A 246 23.98 -4.38 4.78
C GLY A 246 23.54 -3.58 3.56
N TYR A 247 23.67 -2.25 3.59
CA TYR A 247 23.28 -1.41 2.47
C TYR A 247 24.18 -1.59 1.24
N GLU A 248 23.56 -1.56 0.09
CA GLU A 248 24.21 -1.47 -1.20
C GLU A 248 23.38 -0.50 -2.08
N GLN A 249 24.10 0.42 -2.75
CA GLN A 249 23.44 1.38 -3.62
C GLN A 249 22.72 0.65 -4.76
N PRO A 250 21.41 0.86 -4.95
CA PRO A 250 20.69 0.28 -6.07
C PRO A 250 21.25 0.73 -7.42
N THR A 251 21.12 -0.17 -8.40
CA THR A 251 21.41 0.07 -9.81
C THR A 251 20.14 -0.10 -10.64
N ASP A 252 20.24 0.16 -11.94
CA ASP A 252 19.17 -0.08 -12.91
C ASP A 252 18.71 -1.55 -13.02
N LYS A 253 19.45 -2.49 -12.41
CA LYS A 253 19.15 -3.93 -12.35
C LYS A 253 18.59 -4.37 -11.01
N THR A 254 18.57 -3.49 -10.01
CA THR A 254 18.15 -3.84 -8.64
C THR A 254 16.64 -4.00 -8.52
N PHE A 255 15.89 -3.21 -9.27
CA PHE A 255 14.42 -3.21 -9.30
C PHE A 255 13.91 -3.36 -10.73
N PRO A 256 12.66 -3.82 -10.93
CA PRO A 256 12.07 -3.91 -12.25
C PRO A 256 11.97 -2.53 -12.91
N ALA A 257 12.06 -2.49 -14.25
CA ALA A 257 11.87 -1.25 -14.99
C ALA A 257 10.42 -0.74 -14.82
N LEU A 258 10.23 0.57 -14.65
CA LEU A 258 8.91 1.21 -14.54
C LEU A 258 7.98 0.80 -15.69
N ASP A 259 8.47 0.83 -16.93
CA ASP A 259 7.66 0.50 -18.11
C ASP A 259 7.14 -0.94 -18.10
N SER A 260 7.93 -1.90 -17.59
CA SER A 260 7.52 -3.30 -17.45
C SER A 260 6.41 -3.45 -16.42
N VAL A 261 6.49 -2.71 -15.31
CA VAL A 261 5.47 -2.74 -14.24
C VAL A 261 4.19 -2.04 -14.72
N ILE A 262 4.28 -0.92 -15.44
CA ILE A 262 3.11 -0.27 -16.07
C ILE A 262 2.42 -1.24 -17.04
N ALA A 263 3.18 -1.94 -17.90
CA ALA A 263 2.61 -2.91 -18.85
C ALA A 263 1.89 -4.05 -18.13
N MET A 264 2.48 -4.59 -17.05
CA MET A 264 1.89 -5.62 -16.20
C MET A 264 0.58 -5.17 -15.56
N ILE A 265 0.54 -3.95 -14.97
CA ILE A 265 -0.67 -3.39 -14.37
C ILE A 265 -1.78 -3.24 -15.42
N LYS A 266 -1.43 -2.74 -16.61
CA LYS A 266 -2.37 -2.58 -17.73
C LYS A 266 -2.89 -3.91 -18.26
N GLU A 267 -2.06 -4.95 -18.31
CA GLU A 267 -2.48 -6.32 -18.67
C GLU A 267 -3.52 -6.85 -17.67
N CYS A 268 -3.35 -6.54 -16.37
CA CYS A 268 -4.34 -6.83 -15.34
C CYS A 268 -5.57 -5.90 -15.39
N ARG A 269 -5.60 -4.92 -16.29
CA ARG A 269 -6.63 -3.89 -16.44
C ARG A 269 -6.85 -3.05 -15.17
N ALA A 270 -5.83 -3.02 -14.28
CA ALA A 270 -5.76 -2.16 -13.10
C ALA A 270 -5.16 -0.79 -13.45
N ILE A 271 -5.27 0.18 -12.57
CA ILE A 271 -4.86 1.57 -12.78
C ILE A 271 -3.40 1.76 -12.37
N PRO A 272 -2.46 2.05 -13.31
CA PRO A 272 -1.10 2.45 -12.96
C PRO A 272 -1.11 3.78 -12.21
N MET A 273 -0.41 3.83 -11.06
CA MET A 273 -0.51 4.93 -10.11
C MET A 273 0.87 5.36 -9.62
N SER A 274 1.15 6.66 -9.73
CA SER A 274 2.38 7.26 -9.20
C SER A 274 2.27 7.48 -7.71
N ALA A 275 3.20 6.95 -6.91
CA ALA A 275 3.33 7.37 -5.52
C ALA A 275 4.13 8.67 -5.43
N TRP A 276 3.76 9.56 -4.50
CA TRP A 276 4.44 10.82 -4.22
C TRP A 276 4.73 10.93 -2.72
N LEU A 277 5.95 11.33 -2.39
CA LEU A 277 6.41 11.40 -1.02
C LEU A 277 6.08 12.74 -0.36
N ASP A 278 6.77 13.82 -0.77
CA ASP A 278 6.62 15.11 -0.10
C ASP A 278 7.13 16.34 -0.88
N GLY A 279 7.62 16.15 -2.10
CA GLY A 279 8.09 17.21 -2.98
C GLY A 279 9.48 17.78 -2.66
N SER A 280 10.23 17.19 -1.71
CA SER A 280 11.54 17.72 -1.31
C SER A 280 12.70 17.26 -2.18
N SER A 281 12.53 16.16 -2.90
CA SER A 281 13.56 15.63 -3.78
C SER A 281 13.63 16.40 -5.10
N ALA A 282 14.77 16.29 -5.81
CA ALA A 282 14.93 16.88 -7.13
C ALA A 282 13.91 16.37 -8.14
N GLY A 283 13.56 15.06 -8.07
CA GLY A 283 12.61 14.43 -8.96
C GLY A 283 11.14 14.79 -8.68
N GLU A 284 10.80 15.16 -7.43
CA GLU A 284 9.44 15.55 -7.05
C GLU A 284 9.21 17.06 -7.01
N SER A 285 10.27 17.87 -7.05
CA SER A 285 10.17 19.34 -6.97
C SER A 285 9.45 20.00 -8.14
N LYS A 286 9.29 19.26 -9.25
CA LYS A 286 8.61 19.71 -10.47
C LYS A 286 7.47 18.74 -10.84
N PRO A 287 6.36 18.76 -10.09
CA PRO A 287 5.28 17.79 -10.27
C PRO A 287 4.65 17.85 -11.67
N GLU A 288 4.59 19.02 -12.31
CA GLU A 288 4.00 19.18 -13.64
C GLU A 288 4.82 18.42 -14.71
N GLU A 289 6.17 18.52 -14.66
CA GLU A 289 7.07 17.82 -15.57
C GLU A 289 7.03 16.29 -15.32
N GLN A 290 7.08 15.89 -14.04
CA GLN A 290 7.06 14.49 -13.64
C GLN A 290 5.75 13.81 -14.04
N LEU A 291 4.59 14.43 -13.73
CA LEU A 291 3.29 13.86 -14.04
C LEU A 291 3.02 13.83 -15.54
N ALA A 292 3.49 14.81 -16.31
CA ALA A 292 3.40 14.77 -17.77
C ALA A 292 4.21 13.59 -18.36
N CYS A 293 5.43 13.35 -17.86
CA CYS A 293 6.26 12.21 -18.25
C CYS A 293 5.57 10.88 -17.91
N LEU A 294 5.02 10.76 -16.71
CA LEU A 294 4.32 9.55 -16.25
C LEU A 294 3.01 9.31 -17.02
N ALA A 295 2.25 10.37 -17.30
CA ALA A 295 1.03 10.29 -18.12
C ALA A 295 1.33 9.77 -19.54
N ALA A 296 2.42 10.23 -20.16
CA ALA A 296 2.87 9.76 -21.47
C ALA A 296 3.21 8.25 -21.47
N LYS A 297 3.60 7.69 -20.32
CA LYS A 297 3.83 6.25 -20.13
C LYS A 297 2.54 5.46 -19.85
N GLY A 298 1.43 6.16 -19.58
CA GLY A 298 0.13 5.55 -19.30
C GLY A 298 -0.19 5.43 -17.80
N VAL A 299 0.51 6.18 -16.94
CA VAL A 299 0.10 6.37 -15.55
C VAL A 299 -1.17 7.23 -15.54
N ALA A 300 -2.17 6.79 -14.79
CA ALA A 300 -3.52 7.36 -14.88
C ALA A 300 -4.05 7.91 -13.54
N ALA A 301 -3.32 7.72 -12.44
CA ALA A 301 -3.68 8.20 -11.10
C ALA A 301 -2.43 8.49 -10.26
N VAL A 302 -2.62 9.13 -9.13
CA VAL A 302 -1.55 9.41 -8.16
C VAL A 302 -1.95 8.98 -6.76
N ASN A 303 -0.95 8.63 -5.93
CA ASN A 303 -1.13 8.32 -4.51
C ASN A 303 -0.31 9.26 -3.65
N ILE A 304 -0.90 9.73 -2.58
CA ILE A 304 -0.30 10.62 -1.58
C ILE A 304 -0.44 9.97 -0.20
N ILE A 305 0.57 10.13 0.64
CA ILE A 305 0.51 9.83 2.09
C ILE A 305 0.43 11.17 2.83
N PRO A 306 -0.78 11.68 3.12
CA PRO A 306 -0.95 13.06 3.62
C PRO A 306 -0.20 13.33 4.93
N ASP A 307 -0.11 12.35 5.83
CA ASP A 307 0.60 12.47 7.12
C ASP A 307 2.06 12.93 6.95
N ARG A 308 2.71 12.58 5.85
CA ARG A 308 4.08 13.00 5.51
C ARG A 308 4.20 14.47 5.11
N ASN A 309 3.06 15.16 4.90
CA ASN A 309 3.03 16.52 4.38
C ASN A 309 2.45 17.54 5.37
N TRP A 310 1.66 17.12 6.34
CA TRP A 310 1.00 18.05 7.25
C TRP A 310 1.34 17.84 8.73
N ASN A 311 1.76 16.65 9.12
CA ASN A 311 1.96 16.27 10.53
C ASN A 311 3.38 16.63 11.02
N PHE A 312 3.75 17.88 10.94
CA PHE A 312 5.02 18.42 11.44
C PHE A 312 4.82 19.31 12.63
N LYS A 313 5.75 19.20 13.62
CA LYS A 313 5.76 20.06 14.81
C LYS A 313 6.31 21.46 14.50
N ASP A 314 7.30 21.53 13.59
CA ASP A 314 7.88 22.80 13.15
C ASP A 314 6.93 23.49 12.17
N PRO A 315 6.45 24.71 12.47
CA PRO A 315 5.49 25.41 11.62
C PRO A 315 6.05 25.78 10.23
N ALA A 316 7.34 26.09 10.13
CA ALA A 316 7.96 26.47 8.86
C ALA A 316 8.08 25.26 7.94
N VAL A 317 8.56 24.11 8.46
CA VAL A 317 8.58 22.84 7.72
C VAL A 317 7.18 22.42 7.30
N LYS A 318 6.19 22.53 8.21
CA LYS A 318 4.80 22.23 7.89
C LYS A 318 4.28 23.09 6.74
N ALA A 319 4.52 24.40 6.78
CA ALA A 319 4.06 25.33 5.75
C ALA A 319 4.67 25.00 4.38
N GLU A 320 5.97 24.69 4.34
CA GLU A 320 6.66 24.27 3.11
C GLU A 320 6.06 22.98 2.53
N LYS A 321 5.87 21.94 3.38
CA LYS A 321 5.33 20.65 2.95
C LYS A 321 3.88 20.74 2.50
N VAL A 322 3.05 21.53 3.17
CA VAL A 322 1.66 21.79 2.76
C VAL A 322 1.61 22.56 1.43
N ALA A 323 2.52 23.50 1.20
CA ALA A 323 2.61 24.19 -0.09
C ALA A 323 3.01 23.24 -1.22
N ALA A 324 3.97 22.32 -0.98
CA ALA A 324 4.34 21.28 -1.93
C ALA A 324 3.16 20.32 -2.23
N LEU A 325 2.44 19.88 -1.19
CA LEU A 325 1.22 19.06 -1.34
C LEU A 325 0.18 19.77 -2.23
N LYS A 326 -0.09 21.04 -1.96
CA LYS A 326 -1.03 21.84 -2.76
C LYS A 326 -0.63 21.85 -4.22
N ARG A 327 0.63 22.17 -4.52
CA ARG A 327 1.15 22.20 -5.89
C ARG A 327 1.02 20.84 -6.59
N TYR A 328 1.31 19.74 -5.88
CA TYR A 328 1.18 18.40 -6.44
C TYR A 328 -0.28 18.05 -6.75
N VAL A 329 -1.20 18.37 -5.83
CA VAL A 329 -2.65 18.16 -6.03
C VAL A 329 -3.14 18.96 -7.24
N GLU A 330 -2.76 20.24 -7.36
CA GLU A 330 -3.12 21.11 -8.50
C GLU A 330 -2.59 20.56 -9.83
N ALA A 331 -1.34 20.08 -9.86
CA ALA A 331 -0.75 19.45 -11.05
C ALA A 331 -1.50 18.16 -11.46
N ALA A 332 -1.86 17.31 -10.50
CA ALA A 332 -2.65 16.10 -10.77
C ALA A 332 -4.07 16.44 -11.26
N GLN A 333 -4.71 17.44 -10.68
CA GLN A 333 -6.03 17.92 -11.10
C GLN A 333 -6.01 18.51 -12.51
N ALA A 334 -4.97 19.24 -12.89
CA ALA A 334 -4.79 19.78 -14.24
C ALA A 334 -4.77 18.67 -15.31
N LEU A 335 -4.27 17.48 -14.96
CA LEU A 335 -4.29 16.29 -15.80
C LEU A 335 -5.54 15.41 -15.58
N ASN A 336 -6.48 15.84 -14.76
CA ASN A 336 -7.66 15.05 -14.35
C ASN A 336 -7.31 13.67 -13.78
N MET A 337 -6.14 13.51 -13.15
CA MET A 337 -5.74 12.25 -12.50
C MET A 337 -6.48 12.08 -11.18
N PRO A 338 -7.14 10.94 -10.93
CA PRO A 338 -7.66 10.61 -9.59
C PRO A 338 -6.55 10.63 -8.54
N ILE A 339 -6.84 11.18 -7.37
CA ILE A 339 -5.90 11.27 -6.27
C ILE A 339 -6.29 10.29 -5.18
N ASN A 340 -5.51 9.25 -5.04
CA ASN A 340 -5.60 8.24 -3.99
C ASN A 340 -4.86 8.71 -2.74
N VAL A 341 -5.39 8.45 -1.54
CA VAL A 341 -4.71 8.79 -0.29
C VAL A 341 -4.81 7.65 0.71
N GLY A 342 -3.81 7.54 1.56
CA GLY A 342 -3.83 6.57 2.65
C GLY A 342 -2.66 6.74 3.62
N THR A 343 -2.61 5.87 4.63
CA THR A 343 -1.71 6.00 5.77
C THR A 343 -0.60 4.95 5.82
N GLU A 344 -0.56 4.03 4.85
CA GLU A 344 0.34 2.87 4.75
C GLU A 344 0.08 1.78 5.82
N GLY A 345 -0.11 2.13 7.11
CA GLY A 345 -0.30 1.15 8.19
C GLY A 345 0.91 0.23 8.44
N ASN A 346 2.10 0.61 7.98
CA ASN A 346 3.31 -0.21 8.02
C ASN A 346 4.22 0.11 9.22
N LYS A 347 3.74 0.85 10.19
CA LYS A 347 4.40 1.12 11.47
C LYS A 347 3.42 0.96 12.63
N PRO A 348 3.84 0.39 13.76
CA PRO A 348 3.01 0.32 14.95
C PRO A 348 2.53 1.71 15.40
N GLY A 349 1.26 1.81 15.83
CA GLY A 349 0.67 3.06 16.30
C GLY A 349 0.44 4.13 15.22
N GLN A 350 0.58 3.79 13.94
CA GLN A 350 0.31 4.72 12.85
C GLN A 350 -1.18 5.04 12.77
N ARG A 351 -1.51 6.27 12.39
CA ARG A 351 -2.91 6.67 12.21
C ARG A 351 -3.60 5.80 11.18
N LEU A 352 -4.83 5.41 11.46
CA LEU A 352 -5.66 4.65 10.50
C LEU A 352 -6.41 5.56 9.53
N VAL A 353 -6.54 6.85 9.85
CA VAL A 353 -7.19 7.87 9.03
C VAL A 353 -6.46 9.19 9.25
N ASP A 354 -6.21 9.94 8.17
CA ASP A 354 -5.71 11.30 8.24
C ASP A 354 -6.75 12.27 8.82
N ASP A 355 -6.29 13.36 9.41
CA ASP A 355 -7.17 14.41 9.93
C ASP A 355 -7.64 15.33 8.78
N PHE A 356 -8.65 14.88 8.04
CA PHE A 356 -9.25 15.65 6.94
C PHE A 356 -9.96 16.93 7.40
N ALA A 357 -10.18 17.12 8.70
CA ALA A 357 -10.72 18.35 9.26
C ALA A 357 -9.62 19.40 9.56
N SER A 358 -8.33 19.00 9.53
CA SER A 358 -7.22 19.91 9.72
C SER A 358 -7.21 21.01 8.64
N GLU A 359 -6.71 22.20 8.98
CA GLU A 359 -6.57 23.31 8.02
C GLU A 359 -5.75 22.92 6.78
N ALA A 360 -4.79 22.04 6.94
CA ALA A 360 -3.90 21.58 5.87
C ALA A 360 -4.61 20.67 4.86
N LEU A 361 -5.50 19.79 5.30
CA LEU A 361 -6.13 18.78 4.45
C LEU A 361 -7.57 19.11 4.05
N LYS A 362 -8.27 19.91 4.85
CA LYS A 362 -9.66 20.30 4.59
C LYS A 362 -9.92 20.84 3.18
N PRO A 363 -9.02 21.64 2.56
CA PRO A 363 -9.22 22.12 1.18
C PRO A 363 -9.22 21.00 0.12
N PHE A 364 -8.60 19.86 0.42
CA PHE A 364 -8.42 18.74 -0.51
C PHE A 364 -9.36 17.57 -0.22
N HIS A 365 -10.09 17.58 0.89
CA HIS A 365 -10.88 16.45 1.36
C HIS A 365 -11.84 15.93 0.29
N GLN A 366 -12.58 16.80 -0.38
CA GLN A 366 -13.51 16.41 -1.43
C GLN A 366 -12.78 15.77 -2.63
N THR A 367 -11.61 16.27 -3.00
CA THR A 367 -10.78 15.71 -4.07
C THR A 367 -10.30 14.29 -3.72
N PHE A 368 -9.90 14.08 -2.47
CA PHE A 368 -9.48 12.76 -1.98
C PHE A 368 -10.64 11.77 -1.90
N LEU A 369 -11.81 12.23 -1.47
CA LEU A 369 -13.02 11.42 -1.47
C LEU A 369 -13.42 11.01 -2.89
N GLU A 370 -13.39 11.95 -3.85
CA GLU A 370 -13.67 11.67 -5.27
C GLU A 370 -12.65 10.69 -5.85
N GLY A 371 -11.36 10.84 -5.52
CA GLY A 371 -10.31 9.89 -5.92
C GLY A 371 -10.62 8.47 -5.46
N ALA A 372 -10.99 8.30 -4.19
CA ALA A 372 -11.41 7.00 -3.64
C ALA A 372 -12.67 6.46 -4.35
N GLN A 373 -13.66 7.31 -4.63
CA GLN A 373 -14.86 6.94 -5.38
C GLN A 373 -14.51 6.44 -6.78
N ILE A 374 -13.59 7.10 -7.50
CA ILE A 374 -13.17 6.67 -8.85
C ILE A 374 -12.52 5.29 -8.80
N ILE A 375 -11.64 5.02 -7.82
CA ILE A 375 -10.96 3.72 -7.67
C ILE A 375 -11.97 2.62 -7.29
N VAL A 376 -12.89 2.89 -6.37
CA VAL A 376 -13.97 1.94 -6.02
C VAL A 376 -14.90 1.70 -7.21
N GLY A 377 -15.24 2.76 -7.96
CA GLY A 377 -16.04 2.66 -9.17
C GLY A 377 -15.38 1.83 -10.27
N HIS A 378 -14.06 2.01 -10.47
CA HIS A 378 -13.28 1.15 -11.34
C HIS A 378 -13.34 -0.32 -10.89
N THR A 379 -13.11 -0.59 -9.60
CA THR A 379 -13.16 -1.95 -9.04
C THR A 379 -14.53 -2.60 -9.30
N ARG A 380 -15.64 -1.88 -9.11
CA ARG A 380 -17.00 -2.38 -9.36
C ARG A 380 -17.29 -2.60 -10.85
N LEU A 381 -16.97 -1.62 -11.69
CA LEU A 381 -17.19 -1.70 -13.12
C LEU A 381 -16.37 -2.82 -13.76
N LEU A 382 -15.10 -2.98 -13.36
CA LEU A 382 -14.26 -4.06 -13.85
C LEU A 382 -14.76 -5.42 -13.34
N ARG A 383 -15.16 -5.53 -12.07
CA ARG A 383 -15.57 -6.79 -11.45
C ARG A 383 -16.89 -7.32 -12.01
N TYR A 384 -17.88 -6.46 -12.23
CA TYR A 384 -19.23 -6.88 -12.59
C TYR A 384 -19.60 -6.62 -14.06
N ALA A 385 -18.99 -5.62 -14.68
CA ALA A 385 -19.33 -5.19 -16.03
C ALA A 385 -18.18 -5.37 -17.03
N ASP A 386 -17.07 -5.94 -16.59
CA ASP A 386 -15.84 -6.08 -17.41
C ASP A 386 -15.42 -4.77 -18.10
N PHE A 387 -15.51 -3.65 -17.35
CA PHE A 387 -15.32 -2.30 -17.85
C PHE A 387 -14.25 -1.57 -17.03
N SER A 388 -13.04 -1.42 -17.59
CA SER A 388 -11.91 -0.81 -16.89
C SER A 388 -11.77 0.69 -17.18
N TYR A 389 -11.31 1.43 -16.21
CA TYR A 389 -10.98 2.86 -16.32
C TYR A 389 -9.90 3.15 -17.38
N ILE A 390 -8.99 2.21 -17.61
CA ILE A 390 -7.80 2.42 -18.46
C ILE A 390 -7.91 1.80 -19.85
N ASP A 391 -8.93 1.01 -20.15
CA ASP A 391 -9.05 0.38 -21.46
C ASP A 391 -9.21 1.43 -22.56
N PRO A 392 -8.57 1.26 -23.72
CA PRO A 392 -8.70 2.21 -24.83
C PRO A 392 -10.16 2.41 -25.27
N ASP A 393 -10.93 1.32 -25.33
CA ASP A 393 -12.37 1.38 -25.69
C ASP A 393 -13.17 2.19 -24.68
N THR A 394 -12.90 2.01 -23.38
CA THR A 394 -13.51 2.81 -22.31
C THR A 394 -13.15 4.28 -22.47
N GLN A 395 -11.89 4.59 -22.74
CA GLN A 395 -11.45 5.97 -22.93
C GLN A 395 -12.13 6.63 -24.14
N GLY A 396 -12.30 5.88 -25.22
CA GLY A 396 -12.96 6.35 -26.43
C GLY A 396 -14.47 6.65 -26.31
N LEU A 397 -15.13 6.10 -25.26
CA LEU A 397 -16.56 6.35 -25.02
C LEU A 397 -16.86 7.69 -24.38
N PHE A 398 -15.86 8.43 -23.88
CA PHE A 398 -16.03 9.69 -23.18
C PHE A 398 -15.42 10.85 -23.95
N ALA A 399 -16.13 11.98 -24.00
CA ALA A 399 -15.65 13.19 -24.64
C ALA A 399 -14.38 13.76 -24.00
N CYS A 400 -14.15 13.44 -22.71
CA CYS A 400 -12.97 13.88 -21.96
C CYS A 400 -12.74 13.01 -20.72
N GLN A 401 -11.52 13.07 -20.15
CA GLN A 401 -11.16 12.35 -18.93
C GLN A 401 -12.03 12.74 -17.73
N ALA A 402 -12.35 14.02 -17.57
CA ALA A 402 -13.26 14.47 -16.51
C ALA A 402 -14.66 13.84 -16.65
N CYS A 403 -15.15 13.61 -17.89
CA CYS A 403 -16.41 12.91 -18.13
C CYS A 403 -16.35 11.44 -17.69
N ARG A 404 -15.23 10.78 -17.96
CA ARG A 404 -14.96 9.44 -17.48
C ARG A 404 -14.92 9.40 -15.94
N ASN A 405 -14.16 10.30 -15.31
CA ASN A 405 -14.07 10.41 -13.86
C ASN A 405 -15.46 10.52 -13.21
N ARG A 406 -16.36 11.34 -13.75
CA ARG A 406 -17.72 11.49 -13.21
C ARG A 406 -18.51 10.17 -13.19
N LEU A 407 -18.42 9.34 -14.22
CA LEU A 407 -19.10 8.04 -14.21
C LEU A 407 -18.51 7.13 -13.14
N PHE A 408 -17.18 7.00 -13.11
CA PHE A 408 -16.51 6.12 -12.16
C PHE A 408 -16.74 6.59 -10.71
N ALA A 409 -16.66 7.88 -10.44
CA ALA A 409 -16.98 8.46 -9.13
C ALA A 409 -18.43 8.16 -8.72
N ALA A 410 -19.39 8.37 -9.61
CA ALA A 410 -20.81 8.13 -9.32
C ALA A 410 -21.09 6.64 -9.02
N VAL A 411 -20.47 5.71 -9.76
CA VAL A 411 -20.59 4.27 -9.47
C VAL A 411 -19.91 3.91 -8.15
N GLY A 412 -18.75 4.51 -7.86
CA GLY A 412 -18.03 4.29 -6.60
C GLY A 412 -18.74 4.89 -5.39
N ALA A 413 -19.47 5.98 -5.59
CA ALA A 413 -20.25 6.64 -4.54
C ALA A 413 -21.47 5.82 -4.08
N LEU A 414 -22.01 4.92 -4.91
CA LEU A 414 -23.08 4.02 -4.49
C LEU A 414 -22.73 3.32 -3.17
N PRO A 415 -23.67 3.04 -2.27
CA PRO A 415 -23.42 2.19 -1.11
C PRO A 415 -22.72 0.89 -1.51
N ALA A 416 -21.99 0.26 -0.60
CA ALA A 416 -21.47 -1.06 -0.88
C ALA A 416 -22.64 -2.03 -1.14
N PRO A 417 -22.58 -2.86 -2.20
CA PRO A 417 -23.68 -3.74 -2.53
C PRO A 417 -23.85 -4.82 -1.45
N ASP A 418 -25.07 -5.10 -1.05
CA ASP A 418 -25.38 -6.27 -0.23
C ASP A 418 -25.29 -7.58 -1.03
N ALA A 419 -25.47 -8.72 -0.38
CA ALA A 419 -25.35 -10.01 -1.02
C ALA A 419 -26.37 -10.20 -2.18
N ALA A 420 -27.59 -9.70 -2.03
CA ALA A 420 -28.64 -9.80 -3.07
C ALA A 420 -28.25 -8.98 -4.31
N THR A 421 -27.77 -7.76 -4.11
CA THR A 421 -27.32 -6.88 -5.19
C THR A 421 -26.09 -7.46 -5.90
N ARG A 422 -25.11 -8.02 -5.16
CA ARG A 422 -23.93 -8.69 -5.77
C ARG A 422 -24.34 -9.89 -6.62
N ASN A 423 -25.24 -10.74 -6.11
CA ASN A 423 -25.75 -11.88 -6.87
C ASN A 423 -26.49 -11.44 -8.15
N LYS A 424 -27.29 -10.38 -8.06
CA LYS A 424 -27.99 -9.77 -9.21
C LYS A 424 -26.98 -9.26 -10.25
N LEU A 425 -25.96 -8.51 -9.84
CA LEU A 425 -24.92 -8.00 -10.74
C LEU A 425 -24.16 -9.13 -11.45
N THR A 426 -23.77 -10.16 -10.72
CA THR A 426 -23.05 -11.32 -11.26
C THR A 426 -23.90 -12.10 -12.26
N ALA A 427 -25.19 -12.28 -11.97
CA ALA A 427 -26.08 -13.09 -12.81
C ALA A 427 -26.49 -12.42 -14.13
N MET A 428 -26.46 -11.09 -14.22
CA MET A 428 -26.99 -10.39 -15.41
C MET A 428 -26.01 -10.27 -16.57
N GLY A 429 -24.74 -10.59 -16.40
CA GLY A 429 -23.68 -10.48 -17.42
C GLY A 429 -23.21 -9.02 -17.65
N ALA A 430 -22.03 -8.86 -18.26
CA ALA A 430 -21.29 -7.61 -18.31
C ALA A 430 -22.08 -6.41 -18.85
N SER A 431 -22.69 -6.53 -20.02
CA SER A 431 -23.41 -5.40 -20.65
C SER A 431 -24.63 -4.95 -19.86
N LYS A 432 -25.40 -5.88 -19.29
CA LYS A 432 -26.55 -5.53 -18.45
C LYS A 432 -26.11 -4.98 -17.10
N ALA A 433 -25.03 -5.51 -16.54
CA ALA A 433 -24.44 -4.98 -15.30
C ALA A 433 -23.94 -3.56 -15.48
N PHE A 434 -23.32 -3.25 -16.64
CA PHE A 434 -22.91 -1.87 -16.96
C PHE A 434 -24.11 -0.91 -16.97
N ALA A 435 -25.16 -1.24 -17.71
CA ALA A 435 -26.37 -0.41 -17.76
C ALA A 435 -27.02 -0.24 -16.37
N TYR A 436 -27.10 -1.32 -15.61
CA TYR A 436 -27.63 -1.29 -14.25
C TYR A 436 -26.81 -0.40 -13.30
N LEU A 437 -25.45 -0.48 -13.39
CA LEU A 437 -24.56 0.35 -12.61
C LEU A 437 -24.68 1.83 -12.99
N GLN A 438 -24.78 2.15 -14.31
CA GLN A 438 -25.01 3.52 -14.77
C GLN A 438 -26.34 4.09 -14.26
N ASP A 439 -27.42 3.32 -14.34
CA ASP A 439 -28.74 3.77 -13.92
C ASP A 439 -28.83 3.92 -12.40
N SER A 440 -28.21 3.01 -11.65
CA SER A 440 -28.09 3.14 -10.20
C SER A 440 -27.26 4.37 -9.81
N ALA A 441 -26.15 4.64 -10.51
CA ALA A 441 -25.31 5.81 -10.29
C ALA A 441 -26.07 7.12 -10.56
N LYS A 442 -26.86 7.18 -11.64
CA LYS A 442 -27.75 8.34 -11.93
C LYS A 442 -28.79 8.57 -10.84
N ALA A 443 -29.31 7.47 -10.25
CA ALA A 443 -30.29 7.52 -9.16
C ALA A 443 -29.68 7.77 -7.78
N GLY A 444 -28.35 7.66 -7.64
CA GLY A 444 -27.64 7.71 -6.35
C GLY A 444 -27.90 6.55 -5.41
N GLN A 445 -28.56 5.48 -5.89
CA GLN A 445 -28.93 4.30 -5.11
C GLN A 445 -29.10 3.07 -6.01
N TRP A 446 -29.05 1.88 -5.42
CA TRP A 446 -29.32 0.62 -6.13
C TRP A 446 -30.77 0.55 -6.63
N ARG A 447 -30.96 0.06 -7.85
CA ARG A 447 -32.28 -0.13 -8.49
C ARG A 447 -32.78 -1.58 -8.40
#